data_1cd9839b2bf65387dfc1b0fe0a1c71a6
#
_entry.id   1cd9839b2bf65387dfc1b0fe0a1c71a6
#
_cell.length_a   1.000
_cell.length_b   1.000
_cell.length_c   1.000
_cell.angle_alpha   90.00
_cell.angle_beta   90.00
_cell.angle_gamma   90.00
#
_symmetry.space_group_name_H-M   'P 1'
#
loop_
_entity.id
_entity.type
_entity.pdbx_description
1 polymer ?
#
loop_
_entity_poly.entity_id
_entity_poly.type
_entity_poly.pdbx_seq_one_letter_code
_entity_poly.pdbx_strand_id
1 'polypeptide(L)'
;MGSEMCIRDRLPGAHGSALFTRGETQAIVVATLGSSRDAQRIESIEGEGTDNFMLHYNFPAYSVGEIGMPMGPKRREIGHGNLAKRAIKAVLPDVDEFGYTMRVVSEITESNGSSSMASVCGTSLSLMDAGVPLSSPVAGIAMGLIKEGDDFAVLTDILGDEDHLGDMDFKVAGTESG
;
A
#
# COMPACT_ATOMS: atom_id res chain seq x y z
N MET A 1 9.26 22.27 4.09
CA MET A 1 7.90 21.97 3.61
C MET A 1 7.27 21.04 4.62
N GLY A 2 6.08 21.40 5.07
CA GLY A 2 5.51 20.79 6.25
C GLY A 2 5.15 19.32 6.04
N SER A 3 5.38 18.54 7.06
CA SER A 3 4.87 17.18 7.22
C SER A 3 3.36 17.20 7.05
N GLU A 4 2.88 16.78 5.90
CA GLU A 4 1.46 16.66 5.67
C GLU A 4 0.91 15.49 6.46
N MET A 5 -0.01 15.81 7.33
CA MET A 5 -0.60 14.91 8.30
C MET A 5 -1.31 13.75 7.63
N CYS A 6 -1.00 12.55 8.08
CA CYS A 6 -1.89 11.42 7.91
C CYS A 6 -3.17 11.69 8.70
N ILE A 7 -4.24 12.07 8.03
CA ILE A 7 -5.56 12.22 8.65
C ILE A 7 -6.07 10.79 8.92
N ARG A 8 -6.30 10.52 10.19
CA ARG A 8 -6.75 9.22 10.68
C ARG A 8 -8.27 9.24 10.83
N ASP A 9 -8.98 9.16 9.71
CA ASP A 9 -10.42 9.02 9.74
C ASP A 9 -10.82 7.54 9.77
N ARG A 10 -11.63 7.19 10.75
CA ARG A 10 -12.17 5.84 10.92
C ARG A 10 -13.50 5.70 10.21
N LEU A 11 -13.68 4.61 9.50
CA LEU A 11 -14.98 4.22 8.96
C LEU A 11 -15.76 3.43 10.02
N PRO A 12 -17.00 3.88 10.38
CA PRO A 12 -17.78 3.31 11.49
C PRO A 12 -18.17 1.90 11.19
N GLY A 13 -17.87 0.96 10.92
CA GLY A 13 -18.32 -0.40 10.61
C GLY A 13 -17.22 -1.28 10.02
N ALA A 14 -16.02 -0.72 9.86
CA ALA A 14 -14.84 -1.47 9.49
C ALA A 14 -14.10 -1.97 10.74
N HIS A 15 -13.40 -3.09 10.67
CA HIS A 15 -12.55 -3.55 11.75
C HIS A 15 -11.37 -2.61 11.97
N GLY A 16 -10.79 -2.10 10.89
CA GLY A 16 -9.82 -1.02 10.90
C GLY A 16 -9.84 -0.26 9.58
N SER A 17 -9.53 1.02 9.63
CA SER A 17 -9.50 1.86 8.43
C SER A 17 -8.53 3.02 8.60
N ALA A 18 -8.04 3.52 7.48
CA ALA A 18 -7.23 4.73 7.43
C ALA A 18 -7.53 5.50 6.13
N LEU A 19 -7.66 6.80 6.25
CA LEU A 19 -7.54 7.73 5.14
C LEU A 19 -6.10 8.24 5.15
N PHE A 20 -5.32 7.84 4.17
CA PHE A 20 -3.95 8.31 4.01
C PHE A 20 -3.89 9.34 2.90
N THR A 21 -3.35 10.51 3.22
CA THR A 21 -3.17 11.60 2.26
C THR A 21 -1.72 12.08 2.30
N ARG A 22 -1.11 12.23 1.15
CA ARG A 22 0.21 12.80 0.96
C ARG A 22 0.23 13.65 -0.30
N GLY A 23 0.31 14.97 -0.14
CA GLY A 23 0.11 15.90 -1.23
C GLY A 23 -1.21 15.66 -1.94
N GLU A 24 -1.15 15.45 -3.24
CA GLU A 24 -2.30 15.14 -4.10
C GLU A 24 -2.55 13.62 -4.27
N THR A 25 -1.94 12.79 -3.43
CA THR A 25 -2.18 11.34 -3.45
C THR A 25 -2.96 10.94 -2.20
N GLN A 26 -4.11 10.31 -2.41
CA GLN A 26 -4.99 9.88 -1.33
C GLN A 26 -5.45 8.43 -1.54
N ALA A 27 -5.48 7.67 -0.43
CA ALA A 27 -5.96 6.30 -0.39
C ALA A 27 -6.87 6.08 0.82
N ILE A 28 -8.02 5.47 0.60
CA ILE A 28 -8.85 4.89 1.65
C ILE A 28 -8.46 3.43 1.78
N VAL A 29 -7.96 3.05 2.96
CA VAL A 29 -7.51 1.68 3.21
C VAL A 29 -8.32 1.07 4.34
N VAL A 30 -8.91 -0.09 4.06
CA VAL A 30 -9.81 -0.79 4.99
C VAL A 30 -9.28 -2.18 5.27
N ALA A 31 -9.14 -2.51 6.55
CA ALA A 31 -8.77 -3.83 7.04
C ALA A 31 -10.00 -4.57 7.58
N THR A 32 -10.14 -5.82 7.14
CA THR A 32 -11.17 -6.74 7.60
C THR A 32 -10.51 -7.99 8.18
N LEU A 33 -10.93 -8.39 9.37
CA LEU A 33 -10.47 -9.60 10.04
C LEU A 33 -11.53 -10.70 9.85
N GLY A 34 -11.10 -11.86 9.40
CA GLY A 34 -11.93 -13.02 9.18
C GLY A 34 -11.44 -14.24 9.94
N SER A 35 -12.16 -15.34 9.85
CA SER A 35 -11.76 -16.62 10.41
C SER A 35 -10.71 -17.32 9.53
N SER A 36 -10.08 -18.37 10.01
CA SER A 36 -9.16 -19.19 9.22
C SER A 36 -9.80 -19.82 7.97
N ARG A 37 -11.13 -19.93 7.93
CA ARG A 37 -11.89 -20.45 6.77
C ARG A 37 -11.94 -19.44 5.61
N ASP A 38 -11.70 -18.17 5.90
CA ASP A 38 -11.71 -17.08 4.93
C ASP A 38 -10.33 -16.89 4.27
N ALA A 39 -9.33 -17.70 4.65
CA ALA A 39 -8.00 -17.67 4.05
C ALA A 39 -8.04 -18.03 2.57
N GLN A 40 -7.22 -17.36 1.78
CA GLN A 40 -7.11 -17.64 0.35
C GLN A 40 -6.39 -18.97 0.11
N ARG A 41 -7.03 -19.89 -0.60
CA ARG A 41 -6.37 -21.10 -1.10
C ARG A 41 -5.54 -20.77 -2.31
N ILE A 42 -4.29 -21.20 -2.31
CA ILE A 42 -3.36 -21.02 -3.42
C ILE A 42 -2.98 -22.41 -3.92
N GLU A 43 -3.28 -22.66 -5.19
CA GLU A 43 -2.81 -23.84 -5.91
C GLU A 43 -1.63 -23.42 -6.78
N SER A 44 -0.46 -24.00 -6.56
CA SER A 44 0.74 -23.78 -7.34
C SER A 44 1.32 -25.11 -7.82
N ILE A 45 2.28 -25.04 -8.73
CA ILE A 45 3.02 -26.24 -9.21
C ILE A 45 3.76 -26.94 -8.04
N GLU A 46 4.08 -26.17 -6.98
CA GLU A 46 4.80 -26.69 -5.82
C GLU A 46 3.86 -27.30 -4.75
N GLY A 47 2.52 -27.19 -4.94
CA GLY A 47 1.51 -27.72 -4.04
C GLY A 47 0.41 -26.74 -3.67
N GLU A 48 -0.48 -27.19 -2.79
CA GLU A 48 -1.55 -26.37 -2.22
C GLU A 48 -1.07 -25.66 -0.97
N GLY A 49 -1.45 -24.38 -0.83
CA GLY A 49 -1.16 -23.56 0.34
C GLY A 49 -2.32 -22.66 0.72
N THR A 50 -2.23 -22.04 1.88
CA THR A 50 -3.17 -21.01 2.32
C THR A 50 -2.44 -19.72 2.59
N ASP A 51 -3.06 -18.59 2.23
CA ASP A 51 -2.55 -17.25 2.54
C ASP A 51 -3.55 -16.52 3.42
N ASN A 52 -3.13 -16.19 4.62
CA ASN A 52 -3.96 -15.52 5.63
C ASN A 52 -3.90 -13.99 5.54
N PHE A 53 -3.07 -13.47 4.64
CA PHE A 53 -3.00 -12.03 4.39
C PHE A 53 -3.24 -11.71 2.93
N MET A 54 -4.36 -11.05 2.66
CA MET A 54 -4.76 -10.59 1.34
C MET A 54 -4.70 -9.07 1.28
N LEU A 55 -4.07 -8.52 0.23
CA LEU A 55 -4.09 -7.09 -0.05
C LEU A 55 -4.56 -6.85 -1.47
N HIS A 56 -5.62 -6.10 -1.61
CA HIS A 56 -6.20 -5.69 -2.89
C HIS A 56 -5.96 -4.20 -3.07
N TYR A 57 -5.38 -3.85 -4.20
CA TYR A 57 -5.11 -2.49 -4.61
C TYR A 57 -6.00 -2.14 -5.80
N ASN A 58 -6.78 -1.09 -5.67
CA ASN A 58 -7.68 -0.60 -6.69
C ASN A 58 -7.25 0.80 -7.13
N PHE A 59 -7.08 0.97 -8.44
CA PHE A 59 -6.70 2.23 -9.07
C PHE A 59 -7.73 2.61 -10.14
N PRO A 60 -8.87 3.17 -9.73
CA PRO A 60 -9.92 3.56 -10.66
C PRO A 60 -9.49 4.77 -11.50
N ALA A 61 -10.05 4.91 -12.70
CA ALA A 61 -9.69 5.96 -13.64
C ALA A 61 -9.92 7.38 -13.07
N TYR A 62 -10.93 7.54 -12.22
CA TYR A 62 -11.23 8.84 -11.59
C TYR A 62 -10.08 9.34 -10.68
N SER A 63 -9.23 8.45 -10.15
CA SER A 63 -8.12 8.84 -9.28
C SER A 63 -7.07 9.72 -9.98
N VAL A 64 -7.07 9.72 -11.31
CA VAL A 64 -6.24 10.58 -12.16
C VAL A 64 -7.08 11.48 -13.07
N GLY A 65 -8.36 11.67 -12.73
CA GLY A 65 -9.27 12.53 -13.50
C GLY A 65 -9.72 11.94 -14.84
N GLU A 66 -9.51 10.66 -15.08
CA GLU A 66 -9.90 9.99 -16.32
C GLU A 66 -11.28 9.34 -16.22
N ILE A 67 -11.93 9.19 -17.38
CA ILE A 67 -13.15 8.40 -17.53
C ILE A 67 -12.77 6.99 -17.97
N GLY A 68 -13.19 5.97 -17.22
CA GLY A 68 -12.90 4.58 -17.55
C GLY A 68 -14.03 3.65 -17.13
N MET A 69 -14.22 2.57 -17.90
CA MET A 69 -15.12 1.49 -17.46
C MET A 69 -14.45 0.65 -16.38
N PRO A 70 -15.18 0.27 -15.30
CA PRO A 70 -14.68 -0.68 -14.32
C PRO A 70 -14.53 -2.05 -14.99
N MET A 71 -13.32 -2.38 -15.36
CA MET A 71 -12.91 -3.71 -15.81
C MET A 71 -12.21 -4.41 -14.65
N GLY A 72 -12.07 -5.72 -14.68
CA GLY A 72 -11.34 -6.46 -13.66
C GLY A 72 -9.90 -5.95 -13.44
N PRO A 73 -9.19 -6.42 -12.41
CA PRO A 73 -7.89 -5.87 -12.01
C PRO A 73 -6.88 -5.94 -13.15
N LYS A 74 -6.22 -4.81 -13.40
CA LYS A 74 -5.19 -4.66 -14.42
C LYS A 74 -3.83 -5.13 -13.86
N ARG A 75 -2.85 -5.36 -14.75
CA ARG A 75 -1.48 -5.75 -14.35
C ARG A 75 -0.85 -4.80 -13.34
N ARG A 76 -1.10 -3.49 -13.51
CA ARG A 76 -0.62 -2.46 -12.59
C ARG A 76 -1.17 -2.68 -11.17
N GLU A 77 -2.46 -2.93 -11.05
CA GLU A 77 -3.11 -3.15 -9.76
C GLU A 77 -2.60 -4.40 -9.07
N ILE A 78 -2.40 -5.48 -9.81
CA ILE A 78 -1.80 -6.72 -9.29
C ILE A 78 -0.35 -6.47 -8.82
N GLY A 79 0.45 -5.78 -9.61
CA GLY A 79 1.86 -5.49 -9.30
C GLY A 79 2.01 -4.59 -8.07
N HIS A 80 1.24 -3.51 -8.01
CA HIS A 80 1.26 -2.56 -6.88
C HIS A 80 0.69 -3.20 -5.60
N GLY A 81 -0.37 -3.99 -5.71
CA GLY A 81 -0.90 -4.76 -4.59
C GLY A 81 0.13 -5.74 -4.01
N ASN A 82 0.83 -6.47 -4.87
CA ASN A 82 1.88 -7.39 -4.44
C ASN A 82 3.09 -6.68 -3.83
N LEU A 83 3.45 -5.49 -4.34
CA LEU A 83 4.51 -4.66 -3.76
C LEU A 83 4.15 -4.24 -2.33
N ALA A 84 2.96 -3.69 -2.12
CA ALA A 84 2.47 -3.29 -0.81
C ALA A 84 2.33 -4.50 0.15
N LYS A 85 1.82 -5.63 -0.36
CA LYS A 85 1.69 -6.87 0.40
C LYS A 85 3.03 -7.36 0.93
N ARG A 86 4.07 -7.36 0.11
CA ARG A 86 5.43 -7.78 0.51
C ARG A 86 6.02 -6.88 1.59
N ALA A 87 5.82 -5.57 1.49
CA ALA A 87 6.31 -4.61 2.47
C ALA A 87 5.70 -4.86 3.87
N ILE A 88 4.41 -5.16 3.92
CA ILE A 88 3.70 -5.38 5.18
C ILE A 88 3.94 -6.79 5.75
N LYS A 89 4.11 -7.79 4.88
CA LYS A 89 4.23 -9.20 5.31
C LYS A 89 5.38 -9.44 6.30
N ALA A 90 6.44 -8.64 6.22
CA ALA A 90 7.60 -8.76 7.11
C ALA A 90 7.33 -8.39 8.57
N VAL A 91 6.26 -7.63 8.83
CA VAL A 91 5.90 -7.13 10.18
C VAL A 91 4.61 -7.73 10.72
N LEU A 92 3.96 -8.61 9.97
CA LEU A 92 2.75 -9.29 10.44
C LEU A 92 3.06 -10.28 11.56
N PRO A 93 2.14 -10.45 12.52
CA PRO A 93 2.26 -11.49 13.53
C PRO A 93 2.18 -12.87 12.88
N ASP A 94 2.78 -13.86 13.53
CA ASP A 94 2.63 -15.25 13.15
C ASP A 94 1.19 -15.73 13.32
N VAL A 95 0.78 -16.69 12.49
CA VAL A 95 -0.61 -17.22 12.48
C VAL A 95 -0.97 -17.86 13.83
N ASP A 96 0.00 -18.41 14.54
CA ASP A 96 -0.19 -19.02 15.86
C ASP A 96 -0.41 -17.97 16.96
N GLU A 97 0.10 -16.75 16.76
CA GLU A 97 -0.07 -15.63 17.69
C GLU A 97 -1.34 -14.83 17.40
N PHE A 98 -1.70 -14.73 16.12
CA PHE A 98 -2.87 -13.96 15.65
C PHE A 98 -3.66 -14.76 14.63
N GLY A 99 -4.58 -15.60 15.11
CA GLY A 99 -5.32 -16.61 14.32
C GLY A 99 -6.36 -16.07 13.35
N TYR A 100 -6.33 -14.79 12.99
CA TYR A 100 -7.25 -14.18 12.05
C TYR A 100 -6.69 -14.12 10.64
N THR A 101 -7.57 -14.33 9.66
CA THR A 101 -7.29 -13.98 8.27
C THR A 101 -7.49 -12.48 8.10
N MET A 102 -6.51 -11.81 7.51
CA MET A 102 -6.51 -10.37 7.28
C MET A 102 -6.76 -10.07 5.80
N ARG A 103 -7.77 -9.28 5.50
CA ARG A 103 -8.02 -8.76 4.16
C ARG A 103 -7.96 -7.25 4.17
N VAL A 104 -7.04 -6.68 3.41
CA VAL A 104 -6.92 -5.23 3.24
C VAL A 104 -7.32 -4.84 1.82
N VAL A 105 -8.11 -3.80 1.71
CA VAL A 105 -8.47 -3.17 0.44
C VAL A 105 -7.98 -1.73 0.47
N SER A 106 -7.13 -1.38 -0.48
CA SER A 106 -6.64 -0.02 -0.71
C SER A 106 -7.29 0.55 -1.94
N GLU A 107 -8.14 1.55 -1.75
CA GLU A 107 -8.84 2.28 -2.80
C GLU A 107 -8.16 3.62 -3.01
N ILE A 108 -7.56 3.82 -4.17
CA ILE A 108 -6.90 5.09 -4.51
C ILE A 108 -7.97 6.08 -4.98
N THR A 109 -8.14 7.15 -4.23
CA THR A 109 -9.14 8.19 -4.52
C THR A 109 -8.58 9.34 -5.34
N GLU A 110 -7.27 9.64 -5.17
CA GLU A 110 -6.55 10.66 -5.92
C GLU A 110 -5.08 10.25 -6.04
N SER A 111 -4.43 10.55 -7.16
CA SER A 111 -3.05 10.14 -7.39
C SER A 111 -2.28 11.15 -8.24
N ASN A 112 -1.24 11.73 -7.61
CA ASN A 112 -0.17 12.47 -8.29
C ASN A 112 1.16 12.11 -7.60
N GLY A 113 1.67 10.90 -7.90
CA GLY A 113 2.85 10.34 -7.24
C GLY A 113 2.68 8.85 -6.95
N SER A 114 3.41 8.32 -5.96
CA SER A 114 3.42 6.89 -5.66
C SER A 114 2.22 6.44 -4.82
N SER A 115 1.15 6.04 -5.50
CA SER A 115 -0.04 5.44 -4.87
C SER A 115 0.22 4.08 -4.21
N SER A 116 1.22 3.31 -4.70
CA SER A 116 1.62 2.05 -4.06
C SER A 116 2.24 2.27 -2.68
N MET A 117 3.03 3.33 -2.51
CA MET A 117 3.60 3.68 -1.21
C MET A 117 2.55 4.29 -0.27
N ALA A 118 1.58 5.03 -0.79
CA ALA A 118 0.40 5.43 -0.05
C ALA A 118 -0.39 4.21 0.49
N SER A 119 -0.51 3.15 -0.32
CA SER A 119 -1.13 1.89 0.10
C SER A 119 -0.33 1.17 1.19
N VAL A 120 1.00 1.22 1.17
CA VAL A 120 1.85 0.67 2.25
C VAL A 120 1.55 1.39 3.55
N CYS A 121 1.64 2.72 3.56
CA CYS A 121 1.39 3.54 4.74
C CYS A 121 -0.05 3.35 5.28
N GLY A 122 -1.04 3.43 4.39
CA GLY A 122 -2.45 3.25 4.74
C GLY A 122 -2.74 1.84 5.26
N THR A 123 -2.10 0.81 4.71
CA THR A 123 -2.24 -0.56 5.21
C THR A 123 -1.69 -0.72 6.61
N SER A 124 -0.48 -0.20 6.87
CA SER A 124 0.11 -0.19 8.21
C SER A 124 -0.82 0.48 9.22
N LEU A 125 -1.38 1.65 8.88
CA LEU A 125 -2.32 2.39 9.74
C LEU A 125 -3.63 1.62 9.96
N SER A 126 -4.23 1.05 8.91
CA SER A 126 -5.51 0.35 9.01
C SER A 126 -5.41 -0.96 9.79
N LEU A 127 -4.30 -1.68 9.70
CA LEU A 127 -4.04 -2.88 10.49
C LEU A 127 -3.82 -2.53 11.97
N MET A 128 -3.09 -1.46 12.27
CA MET A 128 -2.95 -0.97 13.65
C MET A 128 -4.29 -0.51 14.23
N ASP A 129 -5.14 0.14 13.42
CA ASP A 129 -6.48 0.55 13.83
C ASP A 129 -7.39 -0.66 14.09
N ALA A 130 -7.21 -1.75 13.34
CA ALA A 130 -7.89 -3.03 13.57
C ALA A 130 -7.37 -3.80 14.81
N GLY A 131 -6.34 -3.30 15.49
CA GLY A 131 -5.72 -3.96 16.64
C GLY A 131 -4.81 -5.13 16.30
N VAL A 132 -4.35 -5.23 15.04
CA VAL A 132 -3.37 -6.26 14.64
C VAL A 132 -2.02 -5.93 15.29
N PRO A 133 -1.38 -6.89 16.01
CA PRO A 133 -0.12 -6.64 16.69
C PRO A 133 1.06 -6.70 15.70
N LEU A 134 1.21 -5.65 14.88
CA LEU A 134 2.38 -5.52 14.00
C LEU A 134 3.65 -5.39 14.85
N SER A 135 4.73 -6.04 14.44
CA SER A 135 6.03 -5.92 15.12
C SER A 135 6.58 -4.49 15.08
N SER A 136 6.28 -3.74 14.01
CA SER A 136 6.64 -2.32 13.87
C SER A 136 5.73 -1.65 12.81
N PRO A 137 5.46 -0.34 12.90
CA PRO A 137 4.84 0.40 11.82
C PRO A 137 5.73 0.40 10.57
N VAL A 138 5.10 0.31 9.39
CA VAL A 138 5.79 0.39 8.10
C VAL A 138 5.41 1.67 7.39
N ALA A 139 6.41 2.39 6.90
CA ALA A 139 6.23 3.52 6.00
C ALA A 139 6.86 3.21 4.64
N GLY A 140 6.34 3.84 3.59
CA GLY A 140 6.86 3.71 2.23
C GLY A 140 6.94 5.05 1.52
N ILE A 141 7.96 5.20 0.67
CA ILE A 141 8.21 6.41 -0.10
C ILE A 141 8.76 6.07 -1.48
N ALA A 142 8.51 6.93 -2.46
CA ALA A 142 9.14 6.87 -3.77
C ALA A 142 10.25 7.91 -3.85
N MET A 143 11.42 7.48 -4.24
CA MET A 143 12.60 8.30 -4.44
C MET A 143 12.92 8.39 -5.92
N GLY A 144 13.46 9.51 -6.36
CA GLY A 144 13.90 9.72 -7.72
C GLY A 144 15.35 10.21 -7.77
N LEU A 145 15.91 10.16 -8.95
CA LEU A 145 17.23 10.74 -9.26
C LEU A 145 17.13 11.50 -10.58
N ILE A 146 17.73 12.66 -10.63
CA ILE A 146 17.99 13.40 -11.88
C ILE A 146 19.48 13.56 -11.99
N LYS A 147 20.05 13.26 -13.16
CA LYS A 147 21.49 13.38 -13.43
C LYS A 147 21.75 14.15 -14.71
N GLU A 148 22.59 15.18 -14.61
CA GLU A 148 23.10 15.95 -15.75
C GLU A 148 24.65 15.96 -15.73
N GLY A 149 25.24 15.24 -16.67
CA GLY A 149 26.71 15.08 -16.69
C GLY A 149 27.24 14.40 -15.43
N ASP A 150 28.05 15.10 -14.65
CA ASP A 150 28.61 14.62 -13.38
C ASP A 150 27.77 15.07 -12.15
N ASP A 151 26.82 15.98 -12.34
CA ASP A 151 25.93 16.46 -11.29
C ASP A 151 24.71 15.57 -11.14
N PHE A 152 24.24 15.39 -9.91
CA PHE A 152 23.00 14.66 -9.64
C PHE A 152 22.22 15.26 -8.47
N ALA A 153 20.89 15.09 -8.51
CA ALA A 153 19.99 15.44 -7.42
C ALA A 153 19.12 14.23 -7.05
N VAL A 154 19.04 13.96 -5.76
CA VAL A 154 18.11 12.94 -5.23
C VAL A 154 16.81 13.62 -4.86
N LEU A 155 15.71 13.12 -5.42
CA LEU A 155 14.36 13.60 -5.16
C LEU A 155 13.70 12.67 -4.15
N THR A 156 13.02 13.26 -3.17
CA THR A 156 12.28 12.54 -2.14
C THR A 156 10.80 12.77 -2.33
N ASP A 157 10.01 11.69 -2.36
CA ASP A 157 8.56 11.74 -2.56
C ASP A 157 8.18 12.33 -3.92
N ILE A 158 8.61 11.64 -4.98
CA ILE A 158 8.46 12.10 -6.36
C ILE A 158 7.00 12.15 -6.80
N LEU A 159 6.67 13.21 -7.52
CA LEU A 159 5.40 13.39 -8.23
C LEU A 159 5.38 12.57 -9.53
N GLY A 160 4.20 12.48 -10.17
CA GLY A 160 4.04 11.75 -11.42
C GLY A 160 4.95 12.22 -12.55
N ASP A 161 5.15 13.53 -12.69
CA ASP A 161 6.04 14.12 -13.70
C ASP A 161 7.51 13.83 -13.38
N GLU A 162 7.89 13.85 -12.11
CA GLU A 162 9.26 13.53 -11.66
C GLU A 162 9.57 12.03 -11.83
N ASP A 163 8.59 11.14 -11.65
CA ASP A 163 8.68 9.71 -11.96
C ASP A 163 8.89 9.45 -13.46
N HIS A 164 8.24 10.24 -14.31
CA HIS A 164 8.30 10.09 -15.78
C HIS A 164 9.57 10.69 -16.40
N LEU A 165 10.07 11.81 -15.86
CA LEU A 165 11.20 12.57 -16.40
C LEU A 165 12.52 12.26 -15.70
N GLY A 166 12.50 11.58 -14.56
CA GLY A 166 13.68 11.23 -13.78
C GLY A 166 14.49 10.10 -14.40
N ASP A 167 15.78 10.04 -14.05
CA ASP A 167 16.69 8.99 -14.48
C ASP A 167 16.57 7.70 -13.64
N MET A 168 15.92 7.78 -12.48
CA MET A 168 15.65 6.64 -11.62
C MET A 168 14.34 6.84 -10.83
N ASP A 169 13.54 5.77 -10.74
CA ASP A 169 12.43 5.61 -9.78
C ASP A 169 12.77 4.45 -8.83
N PHE A 170 12.80 4.75 -7.54
CA PHE A 170 13.12 3.77 -6.50
C PHE A 170 12.09 3.84 -5.39
N LYS A 171 11.34 2.74 -5.21
CA LYS A 171 10.33 2.61 -4.15
C LYS A 171 10.88 1.80 -3.00
N VAL A 172 10.88 2.41 -1.82
CA VAL A 172 11.38 1.80 -0.60
C VAL A 172 10.29 1.80 0.47
N ALA A 173 10.20 0.70 1.20
CA ALA A 173 9.38 0.59 2.39
C ALA A 173 10.20 -0.05 3.51
N GLY A 174 10.02 0.44 4.72
CA GLY A 174 10.76 -0.03 5.88
C GLY A 174 10.13 0.40 7.19
N THR A 175 10.78 0.00 8.27
CA THR A 175 10.44 0.36 9.65
C THR A 175 11.50 1.33 10.20
N GLU A 176 11.32 1.80 11.45
CA GLU A 176 12.33 2.65 12.12
C GLU A 176 13.69 1.96 12.27
N SER A 177 13.70 0.64 12.32
CA SER A 177 14.92 -0.17 12.50
C SER A 177 15.51 -0.73 11.19
N GLY A 178 14.89 -0.48 10.04
CA GLY A 178 15.33 -0.95 8.72
C GLY A 178 14.29 -1.71 7.94
#